data_19f9a0468e658548edfaf63cdd1b9d47
#
_entry.id   19f9a0468e658548edfaf63cdd1b9d47
#
_cell.length_a   1.000
_cell.length_b   1.000
_cell.length_c   1.000
_cell.angle_alpha   90.00
_cell.angle_beta   90.00
_cell.angle_gamma   90.00
#
_symmetry.space_group_name_H-M   'P 1'
#
loop_
_entity.id
_entity.type
_entity.pdbx_description
1 polymer ?
#
loop_
_entity_poly.entity_id
_entity_poly.type
_entity_poly.pdbx_seq_one_letter_code
_entity_poly.pdbx_strand_id
1 'polypeptide(L)'
;MRACEKAKRPNGFDFIFLHVKMSEIILVSLTKGVNDMTIAQRIKEKIDHFKQGEIFSSREFLELGNRAVIDKTLSRMVQKGQIERAARGLFFRPIKNRFVGNVPINIETVIEAISQQNGETIQVHGAEAARLFKLSTQMPTKTVFYTNGATRKIKIGNKEVQMIHTSNQRKLQYAGTKIGLAISALWYLGRNLVTPSVIFTLKSYLSTEEFSMLKNANLTNWMYNAISETELQV
;
A
#
# COMPACT_ATOMS: atom_id res chain seq x y z
N MET A 1 90.07 -22.43 5.30
CA MET A 1 89.07 -23.52 5.37
C MET A 1 87.96 -23.18 6.35
N ARG A 2 86.86 -22.74 5.92
CA ARG A 2 85.60 -22.75 6.66
C ARG A 2 84.44 -22.52 5.65
N ALA A 3 83.64 -23.52 5.46
CA ALA A 3 82.53 -23.54 4.58
C ALA A 3 81.39 -22.58 5.11
N CYS A 4 80.84 -21.78 4.22
CA CYS A 4 79.70 -20.92 4.49
C CYS A 4 78.44 -21.60 4.03
N GLU A 5 77.65 -22.03 4.98
CA GLU A 5 76.39 -22.73 4.77
C GLU A 5 75.27 -21.69 4.43
N LYS A 6 74.76 -21.78 3.21
CA LYS A 6 73.64 -20.90 2.74
C LYS A 6 72.31 -21.43 3.27
N ALA A 7 71.70 -20.68 4.17
CA ALA A 7 70.33 -20.90 4.61
C ALA A 7 69.37 -20.60 3.45
N LYS A 8 68.58 -21.60 3.05
CA LYS A 8 67.44 -21.49 2.11
C LYS A 8 66.29 -20.74 2.78
N ARG A 9 65.82 -19.64 2.17
CA ARG A 9 64.56 -18.98 2.55
C ARG A 9 63.38 -19.81 2.04
N PRO A 10 62.31 -20.06 2.82
CA PRO A 10 61.09 -20.69 2.31
C PRO A 10 60.30 -19.76 1.42
N ASN A 11 59.86 -20.29 0.29
CA ASN A 11 59.12 -19.62 -0.77
C ASN A 11 57.77 -19.07 -0.24
N GLY A 12 57.54 -17.73 -0.41
CA GLY A 12 56.34 -17.02 -0.05
C GLY A 12 55.15 -17.22 -0.99
N PHE A 13 55.02 -18.42 -1.58
CA PHE A 13 53.90 -18.69 -2.52
C PHE A 13 52.73 -19.48 -1.91
N ASP A 14 52.91 -20.10 -0.74
CA ASP A 14 51.85 -20.95 -0.19
C ASP A 14 50.77 -20.21 0.57
N PHE A 15 51.01 -18.98 1.05
CA PHE A 15 50.02 -18.24 1.82
C PHE A 15 48.93 -17.60 0.95
N ILE A 16 49.23 -17.21 -0.28
CA ILE A 16 48.25 -16.60 -1.20
C ILE A 16 47.31 -17.67 -1.74
N PHE A 17 47.81 -18.88 -2.00
CA PHE A 17 46.95 -20.00 -2.50
C PHE A 17 46.00 -20.53 -1.44
N LEU A 18 46.36 -20.49 -0.15
CA LEU A 18 45.46 -20.92 0.92
C LEU A 18 44.31 -19.89 1.15
N HIS A 19 44.61 -18.60 1.02
CA HIS A 19 43.63 -17.54 1.21
C HIS A 19 42.57 -17.49 0.09
N VAL A 20 42.98 -17.74 -1.17
CA VAL A 20 42.06 -17.84 -2.32
C VAL A 20 41.18 -19.07 -2.22
N LYS A 21 41.70 -20.23 -1.82
CA LYS A 21 40.90 -21.43 -1.59
C LYS A 21 39.92 -21.31 -0.43
N MET A 22 40.28 -20.61 0.65
CA MET A 22 39.38 -20.40 1.79
C MET A 22 38.23 -19.45 1.39
N SER A 23 38.48 -18.40 0.61
CA SER A 23 37.43 -17.50 0.13
C SER A 23 36.48 -18.19 -0.86
N GLU A 24 36.99 -19.04 -1.75
CA GLU A 24 36.14 -19.86 -2.64
C GLU A 24 35.30 -20.91 -1.88
N ILE A 25 35.86 -21.55 -0.89
CA ILE A 25 35.13 -22.54 -0.05
C ILE A 25 34.04 -21.84 0.77
N ILE A 26 34.30 -20.64 1.31
CA ILE A 26 33.30 -19.83 2.02
C ILE A 26 32.24 -19.32 1.05
N LEU A 27 32.59 -18.86 -0.14
CA LEU A 27 31.65 -18.45 -1.18
C LEU A 27 30.78 -19.61 -1.66
N VAL A 28 31.35 -20.78 -1.90
CA VAL A 28 30.63 -22.00 -2.29
C VAL A 28 29.77 -22.54 -1.17
N SER A 29 30.17 -22.43 0.10
CA SER A 29 29.34 -22.84 1.23
C SER A 29 28.17 -21.88 1.45
N LEU A 30 28.35 -20.57 1.25
CA LEU A 30 27.28 -19.57 1.29
C LEU A 30 26.29 -19.75 0.12
N THR A 31 26.77 -20.06 -1.08
CA THR A 31 25.89 -20.33 -2.24
C THR A 31 25.20 -21.69 -2.16
N LYS A 32 25.83 -22.71 -1.58
CA LYS A 32 25.17 -24.02 -1.32
C LYS A 32 24.03 -23.91 -0.30
N GLY A 33 24.17 -23.09 0.75
CA GLY A 33 23.12 -22.86 1.73
C GLY A 33 21.88 -22.18 1.14
N VAL A 34 22.03 -21.35 0.12
CA VAL A 34 20.92 -20.67 -0.57
C VAL A 34 20.22 -21.59 -1.58
N ASN A 35 20.94 -22.56 -2.18
CA ASN A 35 20.36 -23.48 -3.16
C ASN A 35 19.57 -24.65 -2.54
N ASP A 36 19.73 -24.91 -1.23
CA ASP A 36 19.05 -26.03 -0.54
C ASP A 36 17.74 -25.59 0.16
N MET A 37 17.41 -24.31 0.11
CA MET A 37 16.21 -23.78 0.75
C MET A 37 14.95 -24.11 -0.06
N THR A 38 13.97 -24.68 0.61
CA THR A 38 12.65 -24.91 0.01
C THR A 38 11.97 -23.59 -0.37
N ILE A 39 11.09 -23.62 -1.38
CA ILE A 39 10.28 -22.43 -1.79
C ILE A 39 9.56 -21.84 -0.56
N ALA A 40 9.06 -22.68 0.34
CA ALA A 40 8.36 -22.21 1.54
C ALA A 40 9.27 -21.44 2.51
N GLN A 41 10.54 -21.86 2.64
CA GLN A 41 11.53 -21.15 3.45
C GLN A 41 11.89 -19.79 2.83
N ARG A 42 12.11 -19.74 1.52
CA ARG A 42 12.40 -18.50 0.78
C ARG A 42 11.25 -17.50 0.86
N ILE A 43 10.00 -17.98 0.76
CA ILE A 43 8.80 -17.15 0.96
C ILE A 43 8.77 -16.59 2.39
N LYS A 44 9.03 -17.45 3.38
CA LYS A 44 9.04 -17.03 4.79
C LYS A 44 10.09 -15.96 5.06
N GLU A 45 11.32 -16.16 4.59
CA GLU A 45 12.38 -15.15 4.73
C GLU A 45 12.01 -13.82 4.09
N LYS A 46 11.48 -13.85 2.85
CA LYS A 46 11.03 -12.63 2.19
C LYS A 46 9.93 -11.93 2.99
N ILE A 47 8.99 -12.69 3.57
CA ILE A 47 7.93 -12.14 4.44
C ILE A 47 8.50 -11.54 5.72
N ASP A 48 9.54 -12.13 6.29
CA ASP A 48 10.16 -11.63 7.53
C ASP A 48 10.85 -10.26 7.34
N HIS A 49 11.16 -9.86 6.10
CA HIS A 49 11.67 -8.53 5.78
C HIS A 49 10.59 -7.44 5.70
N PHE A 50 9.31 -7.79 5.46
CA PHE A 50 8.24 -6.81 5.51
C PHE A 50 7.98 -6.34 6.93
N LYS A 51 7.66 -5.07 7.11
CA LYS A 51 7.28 -4.51 8.42
C LYS A 51 5.95 -5.09 8.90
N GLN A 52 5.72 -5.10 10.19
CA GLN A 52 4.40 -5.46 10.72
C GLN A 52 3.36 -4.44 10.26
N GLY A 53 2.19 -4.91 9.79
CA GLY A 53 1.16 -4.07 9.22
C GLY A 53 1.38 -3.67 7.74
N GLU A 54 2.54 -3.95 7.18
CA GLU A 54 2.82 -3.71 5.76
C GLU A 54 2.08 -4.74 4.89
N ILE A 55 1.41 -4.23 3.85
CA ILE A 55 0.66 -5.08 2.90
C ILE A 55 1.59 -5.50 1.77
N PHE A 56 1.56 -6.78 1.44
CA PHE A 56 2.27 -7.35 0.31
C PHE A 56 1.35 -8.23 -0.54
N SER A 57 1.69 -8.33 -1.82
CA SER A 57 0.93 -9.12 -2.79
C SER A 57 1.52 -10.52 -2.98
N SER A 58 0.66 -11.52 -3.18
CA SER A 58 1.13 -12.85 -3.61
C SER A 58 1.91 -12.83 -4.93
N ARG A 59 1.76 -11.76 -5.75
CA ARG A 59 2.51 -11.59 -7.00
C ARG A 59 4.00 -11.36 -6.79
N GLU A 60 4.39 -10.78 -5.65
CA GLU A 60 5.79 -10.47 -5.30
C GLU A 60 6.66 -11.73 -5.11
N PHE A 61 6.02 -12.90 -4.98
CA PHE A 61 6.69 -14.18 -4.79
C PHE A 61 6.77 -15.02 -6.07
N LEU A 62 6.25 -14.54 -7.21
CA LEU A 62 6.19 -15.32 -8.47
C LEU A 62 7.56 -15.73 -9.00
N GLU A 63 8.60 -14.97 -8.69
CA GLU A 63 9.99 -15.32 -8.99
C GLU A 63 10.53 -16.53 -8.21
N LEU A 64 9.90 -16.86 -7.07
CA LEU A 64 10.34 -17.95 -6.18
C LEU A 64 9.77 -19.31 -6.57
N GLY A 65 8.73 -19.34 -7.43
CA GLY A 65 8.15 -20.61 -7.85
C GLY A 65 6.77 -20.51 -8.50
N ASN A 66 6.15 -21.67 -8.70
CA ASN A 66 4.82 -21.77 -9.31
C ASN A 66 3.74 -21.16 -8.41
N ARG A 67 2.78 -20.47 -9.04
CA ARG A 67 1.64 -19.82 -8.39
C ARG A 67 0.89 -20.71 -7.40
N ALA A 68 0.63 -21.96 -7.77
CA ALA A 68 -0.08 -22.90 -6.91
C ALA A 68 0.68 -23.22 -5.61
N VAL A 69 2.02 -23.35 -5.69
CA VAL A 69 2.88 -23.60 -4.52
C VAL A 69 2.91 -22.38 -3.62
N ILE A 70 3.00 -21.17 -4.20
CA ILE A 70 2.97 -19.90 -3.47
C ILE A 70 1.65 -19.74 -2.72
N ASP A 71 0.51 -19.87 -3.42
CA ASP A 71 -0.83 -19.72 -2.84
C ASP A 71 -1.07 -20.75 -1.72
N LYS A 72 -0.61 -21.99 -1.89
CA LYS A 72 -0.67 -23.04 -0.86
C LYS A 72 0.18 -22.70 0.36
N THR A 73 1.39 -22.16 0.14
CA THR A 73 2.30 -21.77 1.22
C THR A 73 1.73 -20.60 2.01
N LEU A 74 1.29 -19.54 1.33
CA LEU A 74 0.66 -18.37 1.97
C LEU A 74 -0.61 -18.77 2.75
N SER A 75 -1.45 -19.66 2.18
CA SER A 75 -2.63 -20.17 2.87
C SER A 75 -2.28 -20.93 4.16
N ARG A 76 -1.22 -21.75 4.16
CA ARG A 76 -0.73 -22.44 5.36
C ARG A 76 -0.19 -21.44 6.41
N MET A 77 0.48 -20.37 5.97
CA MET A 77 0.98 -19.33 6.88
C MET A 77 -0.17 -18.54 7.51
N VAL A 78 -1.25 -18.29 6.77
CA VAL A 78 -2.50 -17.69 7.30
C VAL A 78 -3.11 -18.62 8.35
N GLN A 79 -3.24 -19.93 8.07
CA GLN A 79 -3.77 -20.92 9.03
C GLN A 79 -2.95 -21.00 10.33
N LYS A 80 -1.63 -20.78 10.23
CA LYS A 80 -0.72 -20.73 11.40
C LYS A 80 -0.71 -19.37 12.10
N GLY A 81 -1.46 -18.37 11.63
CA GLY A 81 -1.48 -17.02 12.19
C GLY A 81 -0.16 -16.26 12.05
N GLN A 82 0.70 -16.65 11.13
CA GLN A 82 1.97 -15.95 10.83
C GLN A 82 1.75 -14.71 9.99
N ILE A 83 0.78 -14.77 9.09
CA ILE A 83 0.28 -13.66 8.29
C ILE A 83 -1.24 -13.64 8.30
N GLU A 84 -1.84 -12.51 7.98
CA GLU A 84 -3.28 -12.38 7.80
C GLU A 84 -3.60 -11.95 6.38
N ARG A 85 -4.81 -12.30 5.91
CA ARG A 85 -5.30 -11.91 4.60
C ARG A 85 -6.05 -10.59 4.70
N ALA A 86 -5.53 -9.53 4.05
CA ALA A 86 -6.19 -8.24 3.95
C ALA A 86 -7.33 -8.25 2.92
N ALA A 87 -7.05 -8.83 1.73
CA ALA A 87 -7.99 -9.00 0.63
C ALA A 87 -7.54 -10.17 -0.27
N ARG A 88 -8.24 -10.40 -1.40
CA ARG A 88 -7.84 -11.44 -2.36
C ARG A 88 -6.45 -11.15 -2.94
N GLY A 89 -5.48 -12.03 -2.62
CA GLY A 89 -4.09 -11.91 -3.08
C GLY A 89 -3.26 -10.89 -2.32
N LEU A 90 -3.81 -10.23 -1.30
CA LEU A 90 -3.12 -9.29 -0.42
C LEU A 90 -3.04 -9.83 1.01
N PHE A 91 -1.88 -9.73 1.59
CA PHE A 91 -1.56 -10.25 2.92
C PHE A 91 -0.75 -9.21 3.69
N PHE A 92 -0.67 -9.38 5.01
CA PHE A 92 0.15 -8.55 5.88
C PHE A 92 0.63 -9.34 7.09
N ARG A 93 1.70 -8.87 7.73
CA ARG A 93 2.13 -9.39 9.03
C ARG A 93 1.31 -8.74 10.13
N PRO A 94 0.60 -9.51 11.00
CA PRO A 94 -0.22 -8.93 12.05
C PRO A 94 0.63 -8.15 13.05
N ILE A 95 0.14 -6.98 13.45
CA ILE A 95 0.68 -6.22 14.57
C ILE A 95 0.03 -6.77 15.83
N LYS A 96 0.84 -7.38 16.72
CA LYS A 96 0.36 -7.89 17.99
C LYS A 96 0.49 -6.82 19.07
N ASN A 97 -0.63 -6.45 19.67
CA ASN A 97 -0.67 -5.59 20.82
C ASN A 97 -0.96 -6.42 22.08
N ARG A 98 -0.23 -6.14 23.16
CA ARG A 98 -0.34 -6.87 24.45
C ARG A 98 -1.76 -6.82 25.04
N PHE A 99 -2.51 -5.74 24.80
CA PHE A 99 -3.82 -5.50 25.43
C PHE A 99 -5.01 -5.86 24.54
N VAL A 100 -4.87 -5.69 23.22
CA VAL A 100 -5.98 -5.81 22.24
C VAL A 100 -5.81 -7.03 21.33
N GLY A 101 -4.70 -7.77 21.43
CA GLY A 101 -4.40 -8.87 20.50
C GLY A 101 -3.92 -8.35 19.15
N ASN A 102 -4.47 -8.87 18.06
CA ASN A 102 -4.12 -8.41 16.71
C ASN A 102 -4.78 -7.05 16.41
N VAL A 103 -3.97 -6.07 16.05
CA VAL A 103 -4.45 -4.74 15.65
C VAL A 103 -5.09 -4.85 14.27
N PRO A 104 -6.36 -4.41 14.09
CA PRO A 104 -7.01 -4.41 12.79
C PRO A 104 -6.24 -3.56 11.78
N ILE A 105 -6.14 -4.04 10.53
CA ILE A 105 -5.52 -3.28 9.46
C ILE A 105 -6.41 -2.10 9.05
N ASN A 106 -5.78 -0.98 8.67
CA ASN A 106 -6.49 0.18 8.16
C ASN A 106 -7.09 -0.12 6.77
N ILE A 107 -8.37 0.24 6.60
CA ILE A 107 -9.11 0.03 5.34
C ILE A 107 -8.48 0.83 4.21
N GLU A 108 -8.11 2.09 4.46
CA GLU A 108 -7.52 2.98 3.46
C GLU A 108 -6.23 2.37 2.87
N THR A 109 -5.35 1.83 3.72
CA THR A 109 -4.11 1.16 3.29
C THR A 109 -4.40 -0.07 2.41
N VAL A 110 -5.45 -0.85 2.74
CA VAL A 110 -5.86 -1.99 1.93
C VAL A 110 -6.43 -1.54 0.58
N ILE A 111 -7.23 -0.48 0.56
CA ILE A 111 -7.80 0.09 -0.66
C ILE A 111 -6.70 0.63 -1.58
N GLU A 112 -5.70 1.29 -1.02
CA GLU A 112 -4.52 1.76 -1.76
C GLU A 112 -3.75 0.58 -2.39
N ALA A 113 -3.49 -0.47 -1.63
CA ALA A 113 -2.85 -1.68 -2.15
C ALA A 113 -3.68 -2.36 -3.25
N ILE A 114 -5.01 -2.38 -3.15
CA ILE A 114 -5.91 -2.88 -4.20
C ILE A 114 -5.81 -2.00 -5.46
N SER A 115 -5.82 -0.67 -5.28
CA SER A 115 -5.66 0.29 -6.36
C SER A 115 -4.37 0.02 -7.15
N GLN A 116 -3.25 -0.09 -6.45
CA GLN A 116 -1.93 -0.37 -7.05
C GLN A 116 -1.90 -1.75 -7.73
N GLN A 117 -2.40 -2.80 -7.04
CA GLN A 117 -2.37 -4.16 -7.57
C GLN A 117 -3.18 -4.32 -8.86
N ASN A 118 -4.30 -3.63 -8.99
CA ASN A 118 -5.24 -3.77 -10.10
C ASN A 118 -5.11 -2.65 -11.15
N GLY A 119 -4.35 -1.59 -10.88
CA GLY A 119 -4.31 -0.38 -11.71
C GLY A 119 -5.64 0.37 -11.72
N GLU A 120 -6.40 0.29 -10.61
CA GLU A 120 -7.71 0.94 -10.48
C GLU A 120 -7.57 2.30 -9.79
N THR A 121 -8.31 3.29 -10.26
CA THR A 121 -8.51 4.54 -9.52
C THR A 121 -9.67 4.36 -8.54
N ILE A 122 -9.40 4.56 -7.24
CA ILE A 122 -10.39 4.35 -6.19
C ILE A 122 -10.53 5.64 -5.37
N GLN A 123 -11.78 6.11 -5.20
CA GLN A 123 -12.09 7.34 -4.50
C GLN A 123 -13.12 7.10 -3.39
N VAL A 124 -12.94 7.77 -2.27
CA VAL A 124 -13.89 7.74 -1.15
C VAL A 124 -15.26 8.24 -1.60
N HIS A 125 -16.32 7.57 -1.17
CA HIS A 125 -17.70 8.01 -1.45
C HIS A 125 -18.01 9.33 -0.77
N GLY A 126 -18.81 10.17 -1.46
CA GLY A 126 -19.06 11.54 -1.04
C GLY A 126 -19.68 11.70 0.35
N ALA A 127 -20.47 10.74 0.83
CA ALA A 127 -21.05 10.79 2.18
C ALA A 127 -19.94 10.78 3.27
N GLU A 128 -18.94 9.91 3.12
CA GLU A 128 -17.81 9.86 4.02
C GLU A 128 -16.90 11.09 3.84
N ALA A 129 -16.71 11.54 2.61
CA ALA A 129 -15.97 12.77 2.32
C ALA A 129 -16.63 14.01 2.97
N ALA A 130 -17.94 14.15 2.89
CA ALA A 130 -18.68 15.23 3.55
C ALA A 130 -18.56 15.17 5.09
N ARG A 131 -18.58 13.97 5.66
CA ARG A 131 -18.36 13.76 7.09
C ARG A 131 -16.95 14.17 7.52
N LEU A 132 -15.92 13.80 6.76
CA LEU A 132 -14.52 14.15 7.03
C LEU A 132 -14.29 15.67 7.04
N PHE A 133 -14.98 16.41 6.18
CA PHE A 133 -14.97 17.88 6.18
C PHE A 133 -15.97 18.52 7.16
N LYS A 134 -16.62 17.71 8.00
CA LYS A 134 -17.67 18.18 8.94
C LYS A 134 -18.85 18.89 8.26
N LEU A 135 -19.09 18.62 6.98
CA LEU A 135 -20.22 19.15 6.21
C LEU A 135 -21.50 18.33 6.44
N SER A 136 -21.40 17.16 7.05
CA SER A 136 -22.52 16.31 7.42
C SER A 136 -22.25 15.64 8.75
N THR A 137 -23.28 15.56 9.60
CA THR A 137 -23.26 14.80 10.87
C THR A 137 -23.68 13.34 10.68
N GLN A 138 -24.16 12.97 9.48
CA GLN A 138 -24.58 11.61 9.20
C GLN A 138 -23.38 10.66 9.13
N MET A 139 -23.46 9.58 9.89
CA MET A 139 -22.46 8.49 9.83
C MET A 139 -22.90 7.46 8.79
N PRO A 140 -22.14 7.28 7.69
CA PRO A 140 -22.42 6.21 6.75
C PRO A 140 -22.35 4.85 7.44
N THR A 141 -23.41 4.05 7.35
CA THR A 141 -23.46 2.71 7.93
C THR A 141 -22.62 1.69 7.15
N LYS A 142 -22.30 1.99 5.89
CA LYS A 142 -21.48 1.16 5.02
C LYS A 142 -20.27 1.93 4.52
N THR A 143 -19.13 1.26 4.49
CA THR A 143 -17.92 1.83 3.86
C THR A 143 -18.03 1.63 2.35
N VAL A 144 -18.10 2.73 1.61
CA VAL A 144 -18.30 2.74 0.15
C VAL A 144 -17.18 3.54 -0.52
N PHE A 145 -16.70 3.03 -1.66
CA PHE A 145 -15.75 3.70 -2.54
C PHE A 145 -16.26 3.69 -3.98
N TYR A 146 -15.93 4.72 -4.74
CA TYR A 146 -16.06 4.72 -6.19
C TYR A 146 -14.80 4.14 -6.84
N THR A 147 -14.96 3.45 -7.97
CA THR A 147 -13.84 2.89 -8.74
C THR A 147 -14.13 2.94 -10.24
N ASN A 148 -13.08 3.05 -11.05
CA ASN A 148 -13.17 2.80 -12.49
C ASN A 148 -13.18 1.30 -12.82
N GLY A 149 -12.87 0.44 -11.83
CA GLY A 149 -12.99 -1.02 -11.94
C GLY A 149 -14.43 -1.52 -11.78
N ALA A 150 -14.61 -2.83 -11.65
CA ALA A 150 -15.92 -3.45 -11.51
C ALA A 150 -16.56 -3.19 -10.13
N THR A 151 -17.91 -3.07 -10.11
CA THR A 151 -18.67 -3.05 -8.87
C THR A 151 -18.52 -4.37 -8.14
N ARG A 152 -18.12 -4.33 -6.86
CA ARG A 152 -17.89 -5.51 -6.04
C ARG A 152 -17.92 -5.19 -4.55
N LYS A 153 -18.13 -6.24 -3.75
CA LYS A 153 -17.96 -6.18 -2.30
C LYS A 153 -16.66 -6.87 -1.91
N ILE A 154 -15.96 -6.31 -0.97
CA ILE A 154 -14.69 -6.82 -0.45
C ILE A 154 -14.81 -6.91 1.07
N LYS A 155 -14.36 -8.03 1.64
CA LYS A 155 -14.26 -8.18 3.08
C LYS A 155 -12.83 -7.83 3.51
N ILE A 156 -12.69 -6.83 4.37
CA ILE A 156 -11.42 -6.38 4.96
C ILE A 156 -11.54 -6.57 6.48
N GLY A 157 -10.84 -7.57 7.01
CA GLY A 157 -11.06 -7.99 8.40
C GLY A 157 -12.52 -8.37 8.63
N ASN A 158 -13.17 -7.70 9.59
CA ASN A 158 -14.59 -7.92 9.92
C ASN A 158 -15.54 -6.94 9.21
N LYS A 159 -15.03 -6.00 8.40
CA LYS A 159 -15.85 -4.99 7.70
C LYS A 159 -16.07 -5.37 6.24
N GLU A 160 -17.30 -5.17 5.76
CA GLU A 160 -17.63 -5.24 4.34
C GLU A 160 -17.47 -3.86 3.74
N VAL A 161 -16.67 -3.77 2.67
CA VAL A 161 -16.44 -2.57 1.87
C VAL A 161 -17.08 -2.77 0.52
N GLN A 162 -17.90 -1.80 0.10
CA GLN A 162 -18.55 -1.80 -1.20
C GLN A 162 -17.78 -0.89 -2.16
N MET A 163 -17.38 -1.42 -3.30
CA MET A 163 -16.82 -0.67 -4.42
C MET A 163 -17.86 -0.52 -5.50
N ILE A 164 -18.16 0.70 -5.90
CA ILE A 164 -19.18 1.03 -6.91
C ILE A 164 -18.46 1.55 -8.15
N HIS A 165 -18.69 0.90 -9.28
CA HIS A 165 -18.18 1.37 -10.56
C HIS A 165 -18.74 2.75 -10.90
N THR A 166 -17.88 3.62 -11.41
CA THR A 166 -18.29 4.87 -12.03
C THR A 166 -17.50 5.14 -13.30
N SER A 167 -18.20 5.43 -14.39
CA SER A 167 -17.60 5.91 -15.64
C SER A 167 -17.31 7.42 -15.62
N ASN A 168 -17.81 8.14 -14.60
CA ASN A 168 -17.62 9.57 -14.49
C ASN A 168 -16.21 9.88 -13.94
N GLN A 169 -15.28 10.18 -14.84
CA GLN A 169 -13.89 10.51 -14.52
C GLN A 169 -13.77 11.75 -13.62
N ARG A 170 -14.74 12.70 -13.65
CA ARG A 170 -14.75 13.87 -12.79
C ARG A 170 -14.85 13.50 -11.30
N LYS A 171 -15.51 12.38 -10.97
CA LYS A 171 -15.61 11.88 -9.60
C LYS A 171 -14.34 11.20 -9.10
N LEU A 172 -13.47 10.77 -10.02
CA LEU A 172 -12.26 10.01 -9.71
C LEU A 172 -10.98 10.84 -9.77
N GLN A 173 -11.08 12.13 -10.19
CA GLN A 173 -9.91 12.98 -10.26
C GLN A 173 -9.36 13.28 -8.87
N TYR A 174 -8.04 13.40 -8.77
CA TYR A 174 -7.30 13.58 -7.50
C TYR A 174 -7.60 12.52 -6.44
N ALA A 175 -7.87 11.27 -6.86
CA ALA A 175 -8.15 10.17 -5.95
C ALA A 175 -7.04 10.01 -4.90
N GLY A 176 -7.42 9.73 -3.64
CA GLY A 176 -6.48 9.60 -2.53
C GLY A 176 -5.97 10.94 -1.96
N THR A 177 -6.38 12.10 -2.49
CA THR A 177 -5.98 13.40 -2.00
C THR A 177 -7.15 14.15 -1.34
N LYS A 178 -6.83 15.20 -0.56
CA LYS A 178 -7.87 16.08 0.02
C LYS A 178 -8.72 16.78 -1.06
N ILE A 179 -8.13 17.10 -2.22
CA ILE A 179 -8.83 17.70 -3.35
C ILE A 179 -9.90 16.73 -3.87
N GLY A 180 -9.52 15.47 -4.08
CA GLY A 180 -10.47 14.44 -4.50
C GLY A 180 -11.59 14.20 -3.48
N LEU A 181 -11.28 14.25 -2.18
CA LEU A 181 -12.30 14.22 -1.13
C LEU A 181 -13.26 15.43 -1.23
N ALA A 182 -12.74 16.64 -1.43
CA ALA A 182 -13.56 17.85 -1.58
C ALA A 182 -14.51 17.73 -2.80
N ILE A 183 -14.00 17.25 -3.93
CA ILE A 183 -14.82 16.99 -5.12
C ILE A 183 -15.90 15.96 -4.82
N SER A 184 -15.56 14.87 -4.14
CA SER A 184 -16.54 13.83 -3.75
C SER A 184 -17.62 14.38 -2.80
N ALA A 185 -17.24 15.24 -1.84
CA ALA A 185 -18.18 15.88 -0.92
C ALA A 185 -19.14 16.81 -1.68
N LEU A 186 -18.64 17.64 -2.60
CA LEU A 186 -19.46 18.52 -3.44
C LEU A 186 -20.45 17.73 -4.30
N TRP A 187 -20.01 16.62 -4.93
CA TRP A 187 -20.89 15.71 -5.68
C TRP A 187 -22.01 15.12 -4.81
N TYR A 188 -21.71 14.78 -3.57
CA TYR A 188 -22.67 14.19 -2.64
C TYR A 188 -23.71 15.20 -2.16
N LEU A 189 -23.26 16.38 -1.77
CA LEU A 189 -24.15 17.46 -1.32
C LEU A 189 -25.06 17.95 -2.46
N GLY A 190 -24.53 18.00 -3.68
CA GLY A 190 -25.28 18.48 -4.83
C GLY A 190 -25.51 20.00 -4.80
N ARG A 191 -26.02 20.53 -5.93
CA ARG A 191 -26.16 21.97 -6.16
C ARG A 191 -26.94 22.71 -5.06
N ASN A 192 -28.00 22.10 -4.54
CA ASN A 192 -28.91 22.77 -3.61
C ASN A 192 -28.37 22.91 -2.19
N LEU A 193 -27.39 22.06 -1.78
CA LEU A 193 -26.80 22.07 -0.45
C LEU A 193 -25.40 22.71 -0.41
N VAL A 194 -24.80 23.00 -1.56
CA VAL A 194 -23.52 23.70 -1.62
C VAL A 194 -23.74 25.20 -1.53
N THR A 195 -23.66 25.68 -0.29
CA THR A 195 -23.79 27.10 0.06
C THR A 195 -22.40 27.74 0.20
N PRO A 196 -22.26 29.10 0.24
CA PRO A 196 -20.99 29.75 0.53
C PRO A 196 -20.31 29.23 1.81
N SER A 197 -21.08 28.93 2.86
CA SER A 197 -20.54 28.37 4.11
C SER A 197 -19.88 27.00 3.92
N VAL A 198 -20.39 26.15 3.02
CA VAL A 198 -19.78 24.88 2.65
C VAL A 198 -18.42 25.11 1.98
N ILE A 199 -18.34 26.08 1.06
CA ILE A 199 -17.09 26.43 0.38
C ILE A 199 -16.06 26.99 1.36
N PHE A 200 -16.46 27.87 2.27
CA PHE A 200 -15.58 28.36 3.34
C PHE A 200 -15.07 27.26 4.22
N THR A 201 -15.93 26.31 4.59
CA THR A 201 -15.51 25.14 5.37
C THR A 201 -14.48 24.33 4.60
N LEU A 202 -14.71 24.00 3.32
CA LEU A 202 -13.73 23.30 2.49
C LEU A 202 -12.40 24.07 2.41
N LYS A 203 -12.44 25.39 2.20
CA LYS A 203 -11.26 26.25 2.15
C LYS A 203 -10.45 26.21 3.45
N SER A 204 -11.09 26.08 4.61
CA SER A 204 -10.39 25.97 5.91
C SER A 204 -9.65 24.65 6.12
N TYR A 205 -10.03 23.58 5.42
CA TYR A 205 -9.38 22.27 5.48
C TYR A 205 -8.30 22.05 4.41
N LEU A 206 -8.29 22.87 3.37
CA LEU A 206 -7.36 22.79 2.24
C LEU A 206 -6.28 23.85 2.39
N SER A 207 -5.07 23.56 1.93
CA SER A 207 -4.04 24.60 1.78
C SER A 207 -4.42 25.54 0.62
N THR A 208 -3.73 26.67 0.52
CA THR A 208 -3.93 27.62 -0.58
C THR A 208 -3.69 26.96 -1.94
N GLU A 209 -2.65 26.14 -2.03
CA GLU A 209 -2.32 25.38 -3.24
C GLU A 209 -3.40 24.34 -3.56
N GLU A 210 -3.84 23.56 -2.55
CA GLU A 210 -4.89 22.54 -2.70
C GLU A 210 -6.20 23.19 -3.15
N PHE A 211 -6.56 24.35 -2.60
CA PHE A 211 -7.76 25.07 -3.01
C PHE A 211 -7.65 25.62 -4.44
N SER A 212 -6.48 26.14 -4.82
CA SER A 212 -6.20 26.54 -6.21
C SER A 212 -6.32 25.36 -7.18
N MET A 213 -5.79 24.21 -6.82
CA MET A 213 -5.93 22.97 -7.61
C MET A 213 -7.41 22.52 -7.72
N LEU A 214 -8.19 22.65 -6.65
CA LEU A 214 -9.63 22.37 -6.67
C LEU A 214 -10.36 23.26 -7.69
N LYS A 215 -10.05 24.54 -7.74
CA LYS A 215 -10.63 25.49 -8.73
C LYS A 215 -10.31 25.12 -10.17
N ASN A 216 -9.07 24.65 -10.41
CA ASN A 216 -8.58 24.26 -11.73
C ASN A 216 -8.99 22.84 -12.12
N ALA A 217 -9.67 22.09 -11.24
CA ALA A 217 -10.15 20.76 -11.52
C ALA A 217 -11.27 20.77 -12.58
N ASN A 218 -11.47 19.63 -13.25
CA ASN A 218 -12.57 19.47 -14.20
C ASN A 218 -13.91 19.35 -13.47
N LEU A 219 -14.40 20.48 -12.96
CA LEU A 219 -15.66 20.59 -12.23
C LEU A 219 -16.87 20.73 -13.18
N THR A 220 -18.06 20.49 -12.64
CA THR A 220 -19.30 20.92 -13.31
C THR A 220 -19.48 22.42 -13.17
N ASN A 221 -20.22 23.04 -14.11
CA ASN A 221 -20.43 24.50 -14.10
C ASN A 221 -20.98 25.01 -12.76
N TRP A 222 -21.91 24.29 -12.15
CA TRP A 222 -22.49 24.70 -10.88
C TRP A 222 -21.49 24.67 -9.71
N MET A 223 -20.56 23.69 -9.69
CA MET A 223 -19.50 23.62 -8.67
C MET A 223 -18.53 24.79 -8.84
N TYR A 224 -18.10 25.02 -10.10
CA TYR A 224 -17.21 26.11 -10.42
C TYR A 224 -17.82 27.47 -10.01
N ASN A 225 -19.10 27.72 -10.36
CA ASN A 225 -19.80 28.94 -9.99
C ASN A 225 -19.88 29.10 -8.46
N ALA A 226 -20.26 28.06 -7.72
CA ALA A 226 -20.33 28.11 -6.26
C ALA A 226 -18.99 28.48 -5.60
N ILE A 227 -17.86 27.96 -6.12
CA ILE A 227 -16.53 28.29 -5.62
C ILE A 227 -16.18 29.74 -5.97
N SER A 228 -16.40 30.18 -7.23
CA SER A 228 -16.04 31.50 -7.72
C SER A 228 -16.89 32.63 -7.07
N GLU A 229 -18.20 32.42 -6.93
CA GLU A 229 -19.10 33.37 -6.27
C GLU A 229 -18.75 33.60 -4.80
N THR A 230 -18.31 32.53 -4.11
CA THR A 230 -17.89 32.64 -2.71
C THR A 230 -16.61 33.45 -2.55
N GLU A 231 -15.70 33.45 -3.51
CA GLU A 231 -14.47 34.25 -3.45
C GLU A 231 -14.72 35.74 -3.70
N LEU A 232 -15.76 36.07 -4.46
CA LEU A 232 -16.13 37.50 -4.73
C LEU A 232 -16.81 38.17 -3.51
N GLN A 233 -17.22 37.37 -2.50
CA GLN A 233 -17.85 37.85 -1.28
C GLN A 233 -16.87 38.06 -0.12
N VAL A 234 -15.56 37.85 -0.33
CA VAL A 234 -14.46 38.05 0.63
C VAL A 234 -13.62 39.24 0.21
#